data_52fbc476fff16eda9baac5e31fa70aad
#
_entry.id   52fbc476fff16eda9baac5e31fa70aad
#
_cell.length_a   1.000
_cell.length_b   1.000
_cell.length_c   1.000
_cell.angle_alpha   90.00
_cell.angle_beta   90.00
_cell.angle_gamma   90.00
#
_symmetry.space_group_name_H-M   'P 1'
#
loop_
_entity.id
_entity.type
_entity.pdbx_description
1 polymer ?
#
loop_
_entity_poly.entity_id
_entity_poly.type
_entity_poly.pdbx_seq_one_letter_code
_entity_poly.pdbx_strand_id
1 'polypeptide(L)'
;MARQPTSRDVAKLAGVSQTTVSYVMSGRRTVSPETEKRVQIAMKELGYQPHAGARSLRSRKSRVLGVVVPYHEGADAAAQHYMLTTLAQLLREHDFDLLLITADEGAAGLRRVMTTALCDGLFIMEVRFNDARLEVVAQSKIPTVFIGTPGTGPFNPPIQSIDVDYYEAGVEAVRRVRDAGAKNIAFVHSASPDVQSLNFVSQFRQAVIDTAGEMGIPLLARTCATGIRAIRELVGQVAGDERVDSYILGPTISADDWCNALMDLGIRPGRDVSLVASGWSAERAHCLFDVDHFNNRPNELLRRAVEMLVAHIDGDSQDDAEEGAGTGTAELTDSEAKIRRPARGLTFLDPIYVPGNTVVGADRA
;
A
#
# COMPACT_ATOMS: atom_id res chain seq x y z
N MET A 1 -12.43 -17.50 -38.47
CA MET A 1 -11.81 -17.62 -37.15
C MET A 1 -11.80 -19.07 -36.72
N ALA A 2 -10.67 -19.65 -36.38
CA ALA A 2 -10.60 -21.04 -35.91
C ALA A 2 -11.36 -21.13 -34.55
N ARG A 3 -12.20 -22.16 -34.43
CA ARG A 3 -12.96 -22.43 -33.20
C ARG A 3 -11.98 -22.75 -32.06
N GLN A 4 -12.04 -22.05 -30.93
CA GLN A 4 -11.24 -22.39 -29.77
C GLN A 4 -11.59 -23.80 -29.27
N PRO A 5 -10.56 -24.64 -28.96
CA PRO A 5 -10.77 -25.98 -28.44
C PRO A 5 -11.52 -25.93 -27.10
N THR A 6 -12.30 -26.95 -26.84
CA THR A 6 -13.12 -27.08 -25.61
C THR A 6 -12.68 -28.28 -24.78
N SER A 7 -13.09 -28.36 -23.50
CA SER A 7 -12.83 -29.52 -22.66
C SER A 7 -13.42 -30.85 -23.27
N ARG A 8 -14.42 -30.73 -24.14
CA ARG A 8 -14.99 -31.86 -24.88
C ARG A 8 -14.04 -32.33 -25.99
N ASP A 9 -13.33 -31.43 -26.65
CA ASP A 9 -12.33 -31.76 -27.67
C ASP A 9 -11.12 -32.46 -27.00
N VAL A 10 -10.67 -31.95 -25.82
CA VAL A 10 -9.64 -32.62 -25.00
C VAL A 10 -10.07 -34.01 -24.59
N ALA A 11 -11.30 -34.22 -24.11
CA ALA A 11 -11.84 -35.50 -23.72
C ALA A 11 -11.82 -36.51 -24.87
N LYS A 12 -12.21 -36.06 -26.07
CA LYS A 12 -12.22 -36.85 -27.29
C LYS A 12 -10.81 -37.28 -27.69
N LEU A 13 -9.83 -36.34 -27.66
CA LEU A 13 -8.44 -36.65 -28.03
C LEU A 13 -7.76 -37.56 -27.01
N ALA A 14 -7.98 -37.31 -25.72
CA ALA A 14 -7.42 -38.13 -24.63
C ALA A 14 -8.10 -39.47 -24.44
N GLY A 15 -9.24 -39.75 -25.11
CA GLY A 15 -10.00 -41.01 -24.96
C GLY A 15 -10.61 -41.19 -23.57
N VAL A 16 -11.10 -40.09 -22.96
CA VAL A 16 -11.69 -40.11 -21.62
C VAL A 16 -13.01 -39.33 -21.58
N SER A 17 -13.74 -39.41 -20.50
CA SER A 17 -14.96 -38.59 -20.32
C SER A 17 -14.59 -37.12 -20.05
N GLN A 18 -15.50 -36.21 -20.40
CA GLN A 18 -15.34 -34.78 -20.06
C GLN A 18 -15.23 -34.58 -18.54
N THR A 19 -15.87 -35.43 -17.75
CA THR A 19 -15.77 -35.45 -16.30
C THR A 19 -14.35 -35.82 -15.84
N THR A 20 -13.70 -36.79 -16.52
CA THR A 20 -12.32 -37.19 -16.23
C THR A 20 -11.34 -36.03 -16.52
N VAL A 21 -11.49 -35.35 -17.66
CA VAL A 21 -10.71 -34.13 -17.97
C VAL A 21 -10.89 -33.08 -16.86
N SER A 22 -12.13 -32.94 -16.39
CA SER A 22 -12.42 -32.02 -15.27
C SER A 22 -11.75 -32.44 -13.96
N TYR A 23 -11.65 -33.72 -13.65
CA TYR A 23 -10.96 -34.19 -12.45
C TYR A 23 -9.45 -33.99 -12.54
N VAL A 24 -8.84 -34.30 -13.70
CA VAL A 24 -7.41 -34.01 -13.94
C VAL A 24 -7.10 -32.52 -13.76
N MET A 25 -7.98 -31.65 -14.28
CA MET A 25 -7.78 -30.19 -14.19
C MET A 25 -8.02 -29.62 -12.78
N SER A 26 -8.83 -30.28 -11.96
CA SER A 26 -9.22 -29.77 -10.63
C SER A 26 -8.49 -30.42 -9.46
N GLY A 27 -7.79 -31.54 -9.69
CA GLY A 27 -7.13 -32.32 -8.63
C GLY A 27 -8.10 -32.93 -7.58
N ARG A 28 -9.42 -32.74 -7.74
CA ARG A 28 -10.44 -33.15 -6.74
C ARG A 28 -10.65 -34.68 -6.59
N ARG A 29 -10.16 -35.45 -7.52
CA ARG A 29 -10.25 -36.89 -7.47
C ARG A 29 -8.98 -37.49 -8.05
N THR A 30 -8.44 -38.49 -7.36
CA THR A 30 -7.26 -39.23 -7.82
C THR A 30 -7.60 -39.90 -9.14
N VAL A 31 -6.90 -39.53 -10.19
CA VAL A 31 -6.95 -40.14 -11.52
C VAL A 31 -5.65 -40.92 -11.68
N SER A 32 -5.65 -42.03 -12.45
CA SER A 32 -4.42 -42.76 -12.66
C SER A 32 -3.38 -41.89 -13.37
N PRO A 33 -2.08 -42.02 -13.02
CA PRO A 33 -1.01 -41.23 -13.64
C PRO A 33 -0.98 -41.30 -15.18
N GLU A 34 -1.36 -42.48 -15.71
CA GLU A 34 -1.46 -42.69 -17.15
C GLU A 34 -2.58 -41.86 -17.79
N THR A 35 -3.74 -41.81 -17.14
CA THR A 35 -4.88 -40.97 -17.60
C THR A 35 -4.56 -39.51 -17.51
N GLU A 36 -3.93 -39.08 -16.43
CA GLU A 36 -3.49 -37.70 -16.26
C GLU A 36 -2.53 -37.26 -17.37
N LYS A 37 -1.52 -38.09 -17.68
CA LYS A 37 -0.56 -37.84 -18.75
C LYS A 37 -1.23 -37.74 -20.12
N ARG A 38 -2.21 -38.62 -20.44
CA ARG A 38 -2.97 -38.56 -21.70
C ARG A 38 -3.75 -37.25 -21.83
N VAL A 39 -4.40 -36.80 -20.77
CA VAL A 39 -5.15 -35.53 -20.75
C VAL A 39 -4.22 -34.34 -20.93
N GLN A 40 -3.07 -34.32 -20.24
CA GLN A 40 -2.07 -33.24 -20.37
C GLN A 40 -1.50 -33.15 -21.78
N ILE A 41 -1.21 -34.30 -22.42
CA ILE A 41 -0.75 -34.34 -23.83
C ILE A 41 -1.83 -33.77 -24.76
N ALA A 42 -3.08 -34.22 -24.62
CA ALA A 42 -4.20 -33.76 -25.43
C ALA A 42 -4.43 -32.22 -25.27
N MET A 43 -4.32 -31.71 -24.05
CA MET A 43 -4.41 -30.26 -23.79
C MET A 43 -3.30 -29.50 -24.52
N LYS A 44 -2.06 -29.99 -24.48
CA LYS A 44 -0.91 -29.36 -25.14
C LYS A 44 -1.05 -29.38 -26.66
N GLU A 45 -1.47 -30.52 -27.25
CA GLU A 45 -1.66 -30.65 -28.70
C GLU A 45 -2.76 -29.74 -29.23
N LEU A 46 -3.86 -29.60 -28.48
CA LEU A 46 -4.98 -28.71 -28.88
C LEU A 46 -4.73 -27.24 -28.56
N GLY A 47 -3.65 -26.89 -27.83
CA GLY A 47 -3.47 -25.55 -27.28
C GLY A 47 -4.62 -25.18 -26.32
N TYR A 48 -5.27 -26.18 -25.71
CA TYR A 48 -6.38 -25.93 -24.81
C TYR A 48 -5.89 -25.43 -23.46
N GLN A 49 -6.28 -24.22 -23.14
CA GLN A 49 -6.14 -23.66 -21.79
C GLN A 49 -7.52 -23.61 -21.13
N PRO A 50 -7.66 -24.12 -19.90
CA PRO A 50 -8.91 -24.02 -19.16
C PRO A 50 -9.31 -22.55 -19.00
N HIS A 51 -10.47 -22.16 -19.48
CA HIS A 51 -10.98 -20.82 -19.25
C HIS A 51 -11.04 -20.51 -17.76
N ALA A 52 -10.48 -19.37 -17.33
CA ALA A 52 -10.50 -18.92 -15.95
C ALA A 52 -11.94 -18.90 -15.39
N GLY A 53 -12.93 -18.44 -16.19
CA GLY A 53 -14.33 -18.46 -15.83
C GLY A 53 -14.94 -19.87 -15.64
N ALA A 54 -14.42 -20.91 -16.31
CA ALA A 54 -14.87 -22.29 -16.09
C ALA A 54 -14.27 -22.89 -14.82
N ARG A 55 -13.11 -22.43 -14.38
CA ARG A 55 -12.49 -22.77 -13.09
C ARG A 55 -13.20 -22.07 -11.94
N SER A 56 -13.47 -20.77 -12.04
CA SER A 56 -14.13 -19.99 -10.99
C SER A 56 -15.56 -20.48 -10.71
N LEU A 57 -16.33 -20.84 -11.75
CA LEU A 57 -17.66 -21.45 -11.59
C LEU A 57 -17.66 -22.78 -10.82
N ARG A 58 -16.53 -23.50 -10.83
CA ARG A 58 -16.40 -24.78 -10.13
C ARG A 58 -15.76 -24.70 -8.74
N SER A 59 -14.78 -23.81 -8.57
CA SER A 59 -14.05 -23.64 -7.31
C SER A 59 -14.69 -22.61 -6.39
N ARG A 60 -15.64 -21.82 -6.88
CA ARG A 60 -16.14 -20.58 -6.26
C ARG A 60 -15.04 -19.56 -5.96
N LYS A 61 -13.79 -19.78 -6.46
CA LYS A 61 -12.66 -18.84 -6.30
C LYS A 61 -12.25 -18.33 -7.68
N SER A 62 -12.14 -17.03 -7.82
CA SER A 62 -11.71 -16.36 -9.06
C SER A 62 -10.20 -16.39 -9.26
N ARG A 63 -9.43 -16.53 -8.18
CA ARG A 63 -7.98 -16.33 -8.12
C ARG A 63 -7.58 -14.92 -8.54
N VAL A 64 -8.44 -13.96 -8.29
CA VAL A 64 -8.21 -12.53 -8.53
C VAL A 64 -8.42 -11.80 -7.22
N LEU A 65 -7.48 -10.93 -6.85
CA LEU A 65 -7.64 -9.98 -5.76
C LEU A 65 -7.76 -8.57 -6.33
N GLY A 66 -8.70 -7.80 -5.80
CA GLY A 66 -8.93 -6.43 -6.23
C GLY A 66 -8.10 -5.45 -5.39
N VAL A 67 -7.62 -4.38 -6.00
CA VAL A 67 -7.11 -3.20 -5.29
C VAL A 67 -7.92 -1.98 -5.68
N VAL A 68 -8.48 -1.31 -4.68
CA VAL A 68 -9.27 -0.09 -4.85
C VAL A 68 -8.36 1.11 -4.57
N VAL A 69 -8.04 1.86 -5.63
CA VAL A 69 -7.23 3.08 -5.58
C VAL A 69 -8.03 4.20 -6.23
N PRO A 70 -8.53 5.17 -5.46
CA PRO A 70 -9.20 6.33 -6.02
C PRO A 70 -8.23 7.15 -6.87
N TYR A 71 -8.71 7.66 -7.99
CA TYR A 71 -7.95 8.67 -8.74
C TYR A 71 -8.26 10.06 -8.18
N HIS A 72 -7.22 10.85 -7.92
CA HIS A 72 -7.38 12.25 -7.54
C HIS A 72 -6.21 13.09 -8.07
N GLU A 73 -6.47 14.37 -8.27
CA GLU A 73 -5.43 15.31 -8.66
C GLU A 73 -4.40 15.48 -7.51
N GLY A 74 -3.12 15.42 -7.84
CA GLY A 74 -2.03 15.52 -6.87
C GLY A 74 -1.58 14.17 -6.29
N ALA A 75 -2.14 13.05 -6.76
CA ALA A 75 -1.61 11.72 -6.44
C ALA A 75 -0.16 11.55 -6.95
N ASP A 76 0.68 10.92 -6.14
CA ASP A 76 2.03 10.52 -6.58
C ASP A 76 1.93 9.28 -7.49
N ALA A 77 1.85 9.52 -8.80
CA ALA A 77 1.73 8.46 -9.79
C ALA A 77 2.91 7.48 -9.77
N ALA A 78 4.12 7.93 -9.43
CA ALA A 78 5.29 7.07 -9.36
C ALA A 78 5.21 6.14 -8.14
N ALA A 79 4.80 6.67 -6.99
CA ALA A 79 4.57 5.87 -5.79
C ALA A 79 3.42 4.88 -5.99
N GLN A 80 2.30 5.30 -6.59
CA GLN A 80 1.20 4.40 -6.92
C GLN A 80 1.62 3.29 -7.88
N HIS A 81 2.36 3.62 -8.94
CA HIS A 81 2.88 2.61 -9.87
C HIS A 81 3.76 1.59 -9.15
N TYR A 82 4.67 2.04 -8.32
CA TYR A 82 5.54 1.16 -7.52
C TYR A 82 4.72 0.24 -6.61
N MET A 83 3.76 0.78 -5.86
CA MET A 83 2.90 0.01 -4.98
C MET A 83 2.09 -1.05 -5.72
N LEU A 84 1.48 -0.70 -6.86
CA LEU A 84 0.66 -1.61 -7.65
C LEU A 84 1.49 -2.73 -8.30
N THR A 85 2.66 -2.41 -8.84
CA THR A 85 3.55 -3.41 -9.45
C THR A 85 4.14 -4.36 -8.41
N THR A 86 4.53 -3.85 -7.25
CA THR A 86 5.03 -4.67 -6.14
C THR A 86 3.90 -5.57 -5.60
N LEU A 87 2.70 -5.03 -5.42
CA LEU A 87 1.55 -5.82 -4.99
C LEU A 87 1.24 -6.96 -5.97
N ALA A 88 1.23 -6.66 -7.28
CA ALA A 88 1.01 -7.67 -8.31
C ALA A 88 2.08 -8.78 -8.30
N GLN A 89 3.34 -8.45 -8.03
CA GLN A 89 4.42 -9.43 -7.90
C GLN A 89 4.22 -10.33 -6.68
N LEU A 90 3.92 -9.75 -5.52
CA LEU A 90 3.66 -10.50 -4.29
C LEU A 90 2.45 -11.44 -4.44
N LEU A 91 1.39 -11.00 -5.10
CA LEU A 91 0.21 -11.83 -5.34
C LEU A 91 0.49 -13.04 -6.24
N ARG A 92 1.43 -12.90 -7.19
CA ARG A 92 1.85 -14.02 -8.04
C ARG A 92 2.53 -15.14 -7.24
N GLU A 93 3.18 -14.83 -6.12
CA GLU A 93 3.77 -15.83 -5.22
C GLU A 93 2.69 -16.73 -4.58
N HIS A 94 1.44 -16.25 -4.51
CA HIS A 94 0.26 -16.94 -3.99
C HIS A 94 -0.74 -17.38 -5.07
N ASP A 95 -0.35 -17.38 -6.35
CA ASP A 95 -1.21 -17.76 -7.49
C ASP A 95 -2.46 -16.89 -7.66
N PHE A 96 -2.38 -15.61 -7.28
CA PHE A 96 -3.42 -14.62 -7.55
C PHE A 96 -3.01 -13.63 -8.64
N ASP A 97 -4.00 -13.16 -9.39
CA ASP A 97 -3.88 -12.00 -10.30
C ASP A 97 -4.45 -10.75 -9.63
N LEU A 98 -3.99 -9.57 -10.06
CA LEU A 98 -4.44 -8.27 -9.53
C LEU A 98 -5.46 -7.62 -10.46
N LEU A 99 -6.61 -7.22 -9.91
CA LEU A 99 -7.61 -6.38 -10.57
C LEU A 99 -7.53 -4.95 -10.01
N LEU A 100 -7.12 -4.00 -10.85
CA LEU A 100 -7.15 -2.59 -10.47
C LEU A 100 -8.56 -2.03 -10.60
N ILE A 101 -9.05 -1.41 -9.53
CA ILE A 101 -10.37 -0.82 -9.43
C ILE A 101 -10.18 0.68 -9.11
N THR A 102 -10.40 1.52 -10.11
CA THR A 102 -10.41 2.97 -9.97
C THR A 102 -11.83 3.42 -9.64
N ALA A 103 -12.23 3.30 -8.38
CA ALA A 103 -13.58 3.66 -7.98
C ALA A 103 -13.66 5.13 -7.58
N ASP A 104 -13.81 6.02 -8.54
CA ASP A 104 -14.03 7.45 -8.30
C ASP A 104 -15.38 7.73 -7.61
N GLU A 105 -16.26 6.72 -7.61
CA GLU A 105 -17.58 6.74 -6.97
C GLU A 105 -17.55 6.45 -5.46
N GLY A 106 -16.34 6.32 -4.86
CA GLY A 106 -16.19 6.06 -3.42
C GLY A 106 -16.90 4.79 -2.95
N ALA A 107 -17.75 4.91 -1.92
CA ALA A 107 -18.49 3.79 -1.34
C ALA A 107 -19.47 3.11 -2.32
N ALA A 108 -20.04 3.85 -3.27
CA ALA A 108 -20.97 3.30 -4.28
C ALA A 108 -20.22 2.40 -5.29
N GLY A 109 -19.05 2.84 -5.76
CA GLY A 109 -18.20 2.04 -6.65
C GLY A 109 -17.73 0.75 -5.98
N LEU A 110 -17.32 0.83 -4.71
CA LEU A 110 -16.93 -0.34 -3.93
C LEU A 110 -18.09 -1.34 -3.78
N ARG A 111 -19.29 -0.86 -3.45
CA ARG A 111 -20.49 -1.72 -3.34
C ARG A 111 -20.79 -2.45 -4.65
N ARG A 112 -20.65 -1.78 -5.80
CA ARG A 112 -20.81 -2.40 -7.12
C ARG A 112 -19.80 -3.53 -7.34
N VAL A 113 -18.54 -3.32 -7.00
CA VAL A 113 -17.50 -4.35 -7.14
C VAL A 113 -17.78 -5.56 -6.26
N MET A 114 -18.14 -5.34 -5.01
CA MET A 114 -18.42 -6.40 -4.04
C MET A 114 -19.63 -7.27 -4.43
N THR A 115 -20.58 -6.74 -5.21
CA THR A 115 -21.73 -7.51 -5.69
C THR A 115 -21.47 -8.33 -6.95
N THR A 116 -20.36 -8.08 -7.66
CA THR A 116 -20.10 -8.72 -8.98
C THR A 116 -19.28 -10.00 -8.90
N ALA A 117 -18.81 -10.39 -7.72
CA ALA A 117 -17.98 -11.59 -7.47
C ALA A 117 -16.76 -11.70 -8.44
N LEU A 118 -16.18 -10.57 -8.81
CA LEU A 118 -15.02 -10.50 -9.71
C LEU A 118 -13.70 -10.87 -9.03
N CYS A 119 -13.63 -10.77 -7.70
CA CYS A 119 -12.44 -11.04 -6.92
C CYS A 119 -12.78 -11.81 -5.63
N ASP A 120 -11.77 -12.51 -5.11
CA ASP A 120 -11.89 -13.33 -3.89
C ASP A 120 -11.61 -12.51 -2.62
N GLY A 121 -11.00 -11.35 -2.77
CA GLY A 121 -10.68 -10.42 -1.69
C GLY A 121 -10.28 -9.05 -2.23
N LEU A 122 -10.18 -8.05 -1.33
CA LEU A 122 -9.92 -6.66 -1.68
C LEU A 122 -8.84 -6.03 -0.82
N PHE A 123 -8.00 -5.22 -1.46
CA PHE A 123 -7.20 -4.20 -0.80
C PHE A 123 -7.83 -2.84 -1.02
N ILE A 124 -7.87 -2.02 0.03
CA ILE A 124 -8.34 -0.64 -0.04
C ILE A 124 -7.17 0.27 0.31
N MET A 125 -6.75 1.09 -0.64
CA MET A 125 -5.68 2.07 -0.49
C MET A 125 -6.23 3.50 -0.36
N GLU A 126 -5.33 4.43 -0.04
CA GLU A 126 -5.64 5.85 0.10
C GLU A 126 -6.80 6.08 1.07
N VAL A 127 -6.61 5.57 2.27
CA VAL A 127 -7.61 5.55 3.32
C VAL A 127 -7.71 6.93 3.98
N ARG A 128 -8.95 7.39 4.19
CA ARG A 128 -9.26 8.64 4.87
C ARG A 128 -9.70 8.37 6.31
N PHE A 129 -9.59 9.37 7.16
CA PHE A 129 -10.18 9.28 8.48
C PHE A 129 -11.72 9.26 8.38
N ASN A 130 -12.37 8.34 9.08
CA ASN A 130 -13.80 8.05 8.95
C ASN A 130 -14.22 7.72 7.49
N ASP A 131 -13.46 6.85 6.85
CA ASP A 131 -13.66 6.46 5.46
C ASP A 131 -15.05 5.83 5.22
N ALA A 132 -15.84 6.42 4.34
CA ALA A 132 -17.19 5.92 4.02
C ALA A 132 -17.20 4.49 3.45
N ARG A 133 -16.07 3.99 2.95
CA ARG A 133 -15.92 2.61 2.48
C ARG A 133 -15.98 1.59 3.60
N LEU A 134 -15.74 2.00 4.87
CA LEU A 134 -15.85 1.13 6.04
C LEU A 134 -17.24 0.50 6.19
N GLU A 135 -18.31 1.28 6.01
CA GLU A 135 -19.67 0.78 6.13
C GLU A 135 -19.98 -0.30 5.07
N VAL A 136 -19.43 -0.13 3.86
CA VAL A 136 -19.60 -1.09 2.77
C VAL A 136 -18.85 -2.39 3.08
N VAL A 137 -17.62 -2.29 3.58
CA VAL A 137 -16.82 -3.44 3.97
C VAL A 137 -17.48 -4.19 5.13
N ALA A 138 -17.97 -3.47 6.14
CA ALA A 138 -18.63 -4.05 7.30
C ALA A 138 -19.90 -4.86 6.94
N GLN A 139 -20.55 -4.56 5.84
CA GLN A 139 -21.73 -5.26 5.32
C GLN A 139 -21.39 -6.37 4.32
N SER A 140 -20.12 -6.52 3.96
CA SER A 140 -19.65 -7.48 2.97
C SER A 140 -19.08 -8.73 3.62
N LYS A 141 -19.18 -9.85 2.91
CA LYS A 141 -18.47 -11.10 3.25
C LYS A 141 -17.15 -11.25 2.50
N ILE A 142 -16.79 -10.30 1.63
CA ILE A 142 -15.53 -10.38 0.88
C ILE A 142 -14.38 -9.99 1.81
N PRO A 143 -13.40 -10.87 2.03
CA PRO A 143 -12.20 -10.56 2.79
C PRO A 143 -11.56 -9.26 2.31
N THR A 144 -11.29 -8.33 3.23
CA THR A 144 -10.80 -7.00 2.86
C THR A 144 -9.73 -6.55 3.84
N VAL A 145 -8.62 -6.03 3.29
CA VAL A 145 -7.53 -5.42 4.04
C VAL A 145 -7.37 -3.96 3.62
N PHE A 146 -7.39 -3.05 4.58
CA PHE A 146 -7.04 -1.66 4.36
C PHE A 146 -5.52 -1.48 4.43
N ILE A 147 -4.94 -0.93 3.37
CA ILE A 147 -3.56 -0.44 3.36
C ILE A 147 -3.62 1.04 3.67
N GLY A 148 -3.44 1.37 4.93
CA GLY A 148 -3.77 2.64 5.53
C GLY A 148 -4.79 2.48 6.66
N THR A 149 -4.74 3.34 7.65
CA THR A 149 -5.62 3.27 8.83
C THR A 149 -6.80 4.20 8.70
N PRO A 150 -8.06 3.71 8.80
CA PRO A 150 -9.25 4.56 8.71
C PRO A 150 -9.58 5.29 10.02
N GLY A 151 -8.76 5.14 11.05
CA GLY A 151 -8.93 5.76 12.36
C GLY A 151 -8.36 4.92 13.48
N THR A 152 -8.62 5.30 14.74
CA THR A 152 -8.03 4.65 15.91
C THR A 152 -8.81 3.43 16.42
N GLY A 153 -9.98 3.14 15.84
CA GLY A 153 -10.86 2.06 16.31
C GLY A 153 -11.45 2.34 17.72
N PRO A 154 -12.14 1.38 18.34
CA PRO A 154 -12.45 0.07 17.79
C PRO A 154 -13.51 0.12 16.67
N PHE A 155 -13.39 -0.79 15.70
CA PHE A 155 -14.38 -0.95 14.63
C PHE A 155 -15.29 -2.14 14.92
N ASN A 156 -16.56 -2.02 14.58
CA ASN A 156 -17.53 -3.09 14.73
C ASN A 156 -18.35 -3.24 13.43
N PRO A 157 -18.22 -4.34 12.69
CA PRO A 157 -17.31 -5.47 12.95
C PRO A 157 -15.82 -5.08 12.87
N PRO A 158 -14.91 -5.89 13.42
CA PRO A 158 -13.48 -5.65 13.31
C PRO A 158 -13.03 -5.62 11.85
N ILE A 159 -12.17 -4.68 11.51
CA ILE A 159 -11.54 -4.58 10.18
C ILE A 159 -10.10 -5.08 10.24
N GLN A 160 -9.57 -5.46 9.08
CA GLN A 160 -8.15 -5.73 8.91
C GLN A 160 -7.49 -4.49 8.28
N SER A 161 -6.47 -3.95 8.94
CA SER A 161 -5.75 -2.77 8.46
C SER A 161 -4.28 -2.85 8.81
N ILE A 162 -3.44 -2.38 7.89
CA ILE A 162 -2.01 -2.22 8.12
C ILE A 162 -1.55 -0.87 7.60
N ASP A 163 -0.72 -0.18 8.38
CA ASP A 163 -0.16 1.13 8.04
C ASP A 163 1.23 1.31 8.65
N VAL A 164 1.94 2.35 8.27
CA VAL A 164 3.10 2.87 8.98
C VAL A 164 2.63 3.86 10.04
N ASP A 165 3.31 3.94 11.18
CA ASP A 165 3.00 4.94 12.19
C ASP A 165 3.50 6.33 11.76
N TYR A 166 2.72 6.99 10.92
CA TYR A 166 3.04 8.32 10.42
C TYR A 166 2.98 9.41 11.50
N TYR A 167 2.26 9.17 12.59
CA TYR A 167 2.28 10.07 13.73
C TYR A 167 3.66 10.06 14.40
N GLU A 168 4.19 8.87 14.72
CA GLU A 168 5.53 8.75 15.29
C GLU A 168 6.61 9.26 14.34
N ALA A 169 6.46 9.05 13.02
CA ALA A 169 7.37 9.63 12.03
C ALA A 169 7.39 11.17 12.10
N GLY A 170 6.24 11.81 12.26
CA GLY A 170 6.14 13.26 12.41
C GLY A 170 6.76 13.77 13.72
N VAL A 171 6.53 13.08 14.83
CA VAL A 171 7.15 13.39 16.13
C VAL A 171 8.67 13.33 16.01
N GLU A 172 9.18 12.24 15.45
CA GLU A 172 10.61 12.03 15.32
C GLU A 172 11.26 13.01 14.33
N ALA A 173 10.55 13.44 13.27
CA ALA A 173 11.03 14.44 12.35
C ALA A 173 11.33 15.77 13.06
N VAL A 174 10.42 16.23 13.93
CA VAL A 174 10.65 17.45 14.73
C VAL A 174 11.80 17.27 15.70
N ARG A 175 11.90 16.11 16.38
CA ARG A 175 13.01 15.81 17.29
C ARG A 175 14.35 15.86 16.58
N ARG A 176 14.46 15.29 15.37
CA ARG A 176 15.71 15.27 14.59
C ARG A 176 16.20 16.67 14.24
N VAL A 177 15.35 17.52 13.70
CA VAL A 177 15.75 18.89 13.35
C VAL A 177 16.03 19.72 14.61
N ARG A 178 15.28 19.53 15.70
CA ARG A 178 15.55 20.18 17.00
C ARG A 178 16.93 19.79 17.54
N ASP A 179 17.27 18.51 17.55
CA ASP A 179 18.54 18.00 18.09
C ASP A 179 19.72 18.46 17.21
N ALA A 180 19.45 18.77 15.94
CA ALA A 180 20.39 19.44 15.04
C ALA A 180 20.47 20.97 15.26
N GLY A 181 19.72 21.53 16.20
CA GLY A 181 19.78 22.93 16.58
C GLY A 181 18.75 23.83 15.89
N ALA A 182 17.71 23.28 15.29
CA ALA A 182 16.63 24.05 14.69
C ALA A 182 15.99 25.03 15.68
N LYS A 183 15.81 26.26 15.22
CA LYS A 183 15.15 27.35 15.96
C LYS A 183 13.82 27.72 15.33
N ASN A 184 13.69 27.58 14.01
CA ASN A 184 12.50 27.90 13.26
C ASN A 184 12.30 26.87 12.13
N ILE A 185 11.24 26.12 12.18
CA ILE A 185 10.94 25.05 11.23
C ILE A 185 9.95 25.53 10.17
N ALA A 186 10.25 25.34 8.90
CA ALA A 186 9.25 25.37 7.84
C ALA A 186 8.72 23.95 7.60
N PHE A 187 7.45 23.75 7.85
CA PHE A 187 6.76 22.49 7.53
C PHE A 187 5.96 22.65 6.25
N VAL A 188 6.25 21.80 5.27
CA VAL A 188 5.64 21.83 3.94
C VAL A 188 4.81 20.59 3.69
N HIS A 189 3.55 20.80 3.31
CA HIS A 189 2.62 19.69 2.98
C HIS A 189 1.79 20.01 1.73
N SER A 190 1.07 19.01 1.20
CA SER A 190 0.29 19.18 -0.02
C SER A 190 -0.77 20.28 0.09
N ALA A 191 -0.98 21.04 -0.98
CA ALA A 191 -2.10 21.98 -1.11
C ALA A 191 -3.41 21.31 -1.54
N SER A 192 -3.37 20.08 -2.09
CA SER A 192 -4.56 19.35 -2.54
C SER A 192 -5.42 18.94 -1.34
N PRO A 193 -6.71 19.33 -1.28
CA PRO A 193 -7.62 18.91 -0.21
C PRO A 193 -7.80 17.40 -0.16
N ASP A 194 -7.82 16.73 -1.32
CA ASP A 194 -7.92 15.28 -1.40
C ASP A 194 -6.73 14.60 -0.74
N VAL A 195 -5.50 15.02 -1.05
CA VAL A 195 -4.27 14.52 -0.44
C VAL A 195 -4.24 14.81 1.08
N GLN A 196 -4.64 16.02 1.48
CA GLN A 196 -4.70 16.38 2.90
C GLN A 196 -5.69 15.53 3.72
N SER A 197 -6.73 15.01 3.07
CA SER A 197 -7.74 14.15 3.71
C SER A 197 -7.28 12.71 3.91
N LEU A 198 -6.16 12.30 3.29
CA LEU A 198 -5.57 10.98 3.50
C LEU A 198 -5.04 10.87 4.92
N ASN A 199 -5.33 9.74 5.56
CA ASN A 199 -5.07 9.60 6.98
C ASN A 199 -3.57 9.69 7.32
N PHE A 200 -2.71 9.05 6.53
CA PHE A 200 -1.27 9.11 6.74
C PHE A 200 -0.70 10.55 6.62
N VAL A 201 -1.26 11.37 5.70
CA VAL A 201 -0.88 12.79 5.55
C VAL A 201 -1.34 13.61 6.75
N SER A 202 -2.59 13.38 7.19
CA SER A 202 -3.15 14.10 8.33
C SER A 202 -2.45 13.76 9.65
N GLN A 203 -2.11 12.48 9.87
CA GLN A 203 -1.38 12.03 11.05
C GLN A 203 0.02 12.64 11.14
N PHE A 204 0.79 12.58 10.05
CA PHE A 204 2.11 13.19 10.01
C PHE A 204 2.05 14.70 10.27
N ARG A 205 1.11 15.40 9.61
CA ARG A 205 0.90 16.84 9.80
C ARG A 205 0.55 17.17 11.25
N GLN A 206 -0.39 16.42 11.84
CA GLN A 206 -0.82 16.66 13.22
C GLN A 206 0.35 16.48 14.19
N ALA A 207 1.14 15.41 14.01
CA ALA A 207 2.30 15.14 14.84
C ALA A 207 3.35 16.23 14.77
N VAL A 208 3.65 16.74 13.57
CA VAL A 208 4.61 17.85 13.41
C VAL A 208 4.13 19.12 14.12
N ILE A 209 2.84 19.45 13.98
CA ILE A 209 2.26 20.65 14.62
C ILE A 209 2.27 20.51 16.14
N ASP A 210 1.79 19.39 16.68
CA ASP A 210 1.68 19.16 18.11
C ASP A 210 3.07 19.14 18.77
N THR A 211 4.01 18.39 18.18
CA THR A 211 5.36 18.26 18.73
C THR A 211 6.15 19.56 18.69
N ALA A 212 6.05 20.32 17.60
CA ALA A 212 6.68 21.64 17.55
C ALA A 212 6.09 22.60 18.59
N GLY A 213 4.76 22.56 18.78
CA GLY A 213 4.07 23.34 19.81
C GLY A 213 4.49 22.94 21.23
N GLU A 214 4.53 21.64 21.54
CA GLU A 214 4.98 21.13 22.84
C GLU A 214 6.42 21.49 23.15
N MET A 215 7.29 21.54 22.14
CA MET A 215 8.69 21.92 22.28
C MET A 215 8.93 23.41 22.23
N GLY A 216 7.91 24.23 21.97
CA GLY A 216 8.01 25.68 21.85
C GLY A 216 8.84 26.13 20.66
N ILE A 217 8.91 25.33 19.57
CA ILE A 217 9.65 25.67 18.36
C ILE A 217 8.71 26.37 17.38
N PRO A 218 9.02 27.59 16.93
CA PRO A 218 8.23 28.27 15.91
C PRO A 218 8.10 27.45 14.63
N LEU A 219 6.86 27.27 14.16
CA LEU A 219 6.53 26.45 13.00
C LEU A 219 5.86 27.30 11.93
N LEU A 220 6.49 27.37 10.76
CA LEU A 220 5.94 28.01 9.56
C LEU A 220 5.31 26.95 8.67
N ALA A 221 4.02 26.64 8.89
CA ALA A 221 3.32 25.69 8.02
C ALA A 221 2.97 26.32 6.65
N ARG A 222 3.28 25.62 5.58
CA ARG A 222 3.01 26.04 4.19
C ARG A 222 2.45 24.88 3.37
N THR A 223 1.51 25.22 2.51
CA THR A 223 0.98 24.27 1.51
C THR A 223 1.71 24.44 0.18
N CYS A 224 2.02 23.33 -0.48
CA CYS A 224 2.66 23.29 -1.79
C CYS A 224 1.74 22.60 -2.81
N ALA A 225 1.51 23.25 -3.94
CA ALA A 225 0.85 22.62 -5.08
C ALA A 225 1.80 21.61 -5.75
N THR A 226 1.21 20.69 -6.52
CA THR A 226 1.98 19.64 -7.21
C THR A 226 2.84 20.22 -8.34
N GLY A 227 4.06 19.71 -8.45
CA GLY A 227 4.96 19.99 -9.56
C GLY A 227 6.11 20.96 -9.23
N ILE A 228 7.19 20.80 -9.98
CA ILE A 228 8.48 21.51 -9.74
C ILE A 228 8.36 23.02 -9.76
N ARG A 229 7.47 23.58 -10.58
CA ARG A 229 7.28 25.04 -10.64
C ARG A 229 6.74 25.58 -9.32
N ALA A 230 5.73 24.92 -8.75
CA ALA A 230 5.14 25.30 -7.48
C ALA A 230 6.15 25.16 -6.32
N ILE A 231 6.95 24.09 -6.36
CA ILE A 231 8.04 23.88 -5.39
C ILE A 231 9.06 25.00 -5.45
N ARG A 232 9.58 25.34 -6.64
CA ARG A 232 10.56 26.44 -6.81
C ARG A 232 10.02 27.77 -6.34
N GLU A 233 8.76 28.08 -6.66
CA GLU A 233 8.11 29.32 -6.22
C GLU A 233 8.01 29.36 -4.69
N LEU A 234 7.54 28.28 -4.07
CA LEU A 234 7.40 28.23 -2.62
C LEU A 234 8.75 28.23 -1.90
N VAL A 235 9.76 27.52 -2.42
CA VAL A 235 11.13 27.57 -1.89
C VAL A 235 11.67 29.01 -1.91
N GLY A 236 11.47 29.75 -3.02
CA GLY A 236 11.88 31.14 -3.10
C GLY A 236 11.21 32.06 -2.06
N GLN A 237 9.93 31.81 -1.76
CA GLN A 237 9.20 32.55 -0.72
C GLN A 237 9.68 32.17 0.70
N VAL A 238 9.83 30.89 1.00
CA VAL A 238 10.19 30.41 2.34
C VAL A 238 11.66 30.67 2.65
N ALA A 239 12.56 30.49 1.68
CA ALA A 239 13.99 30.76 1.83
C ALA A 239 14.30 32.26 1.99
N GLY A 240 13.40 33.13 1.54
CA GLY A 240 13.48 34.57 1.80
C GLY A 240 13.15 34.96 3.24
N ASP A 241 12.60 34.10 4.05
CA ASP A 241 12.41 34.31 5.48
C ASP A 241 13.70 33.91 6.22
N GLU A 242 14.51 34.91 6.57
CA GLU A 242 15.82 34.74 7.22
C GLU A 242 15.77 33.97 8.56
N ARG A 243 14.58 33.75 9.10
CA ARG A 243 14.41 33.00 10.35
C ARG A 243 14.33 31.49 10.15
N VAL A 244 13.98 31.00 8.96
CA VAL A 244 13.86 29.55 8.69
C VAL A 244 15.25 28.93 8.57
N ASP A 245 15.53 27.96 9.42
CA ASP A 245 16.80 27.22 9.45
C ASP A 245 16.61 25.70 9.22
N SER A 246 15.36 25.23 9.19
CA SER A 246 15.06 23.81 9.06
C SER A 246 13.78 23.56 8.27
N TYR A 247 13.77 22.49 7.48
CA TYR A 247 12.63 22.07 6.67
C TYR A 247 12.17 20.67 7.05
N ILE A 248 10.87 20.50 7.24
CA ILE A 248 10.22 19.20 7.32
C ILE A 248 9.28 19.07 6.13
N LEU A 249 9.54 18.08 5.27
CA LEU A 249 8.72 17.81 4.10
C LEU A 249 7.75 16.66 4.39
N GLY A 250 6.47 16.97 4.37
CA GLY A 250 5.41 15.98 4.57
C GLY A 250 5.30 14.97 3.43
N PRO A 251 4.52 13.90 3.63
CA PRO A 251 4.23 12.93 2.59
C PRO A 251 3.76 13.62 1.30
N THR A 252 4.16 13.08 0.14
CA THR A 252 3.84 13.60 -1.21
C THR A 252 4.60 14.87 -1.66
N ILE A 253 5.47 15.43 -0.83
CA ILE A 253 6.36 16.54 -1.24
C ILE A 253 7.68 15.93 -1.78
N SER A 254 8.05 16.32 -3.00
CA SER A 254 9.31 15.88 -3.62
C SER A 254 10.52 16.51 -2.92
N ALA A 255 11.25 15.69 -2.16
CA ALA A 255 12.47 16.13 -1.50
C ALA A 255 13.58 16.48 -2.50
N ASP A 256 13.67 15.74 -3.60
CA ASP A 256 14.62 15.99 -4.68
C ASP A 256 14.43 17.38 -5.28
N ASP A 257 13.20 17.70 -5.66
CA ASP A 257 12.86 18.99 -6.24
C ASP A 257 13.06 20.13 -5.23
N TRP A 258 12.80 19.88 -3.95
CA TRP A 258 13.03 20.82 -2.87
C TRP A 258 14.53 21.11 -2.69
N CYS A 259 15.35 20.06 -2.60
CA CYS A 259 16.82 20.20 -2.51
C CYS A 259 17.39 20.94 -3.72
N ASN A 260 16.96 20.56 -4.93
CA ASN A 260 17.42 21.23 -6.15
C ASN A 260 17.03 22.72 -6.17
N ALA A 261 15.80 23.05 -5.74
CA ALA A 261 15.36 24.44 -5.67
C ALA A 261 16.12 25.28 -4.62
N LEU A 262 16.48 24.70 -3.47
CA LEU A 262 17.37 25.33 -2.50
C LEU A 262 18.76 25.58 -3.08
N MET A 263 19.31 24.60 -3.80
CA MET A 263 20.61 24.74 -4.48
C MET A 263 20.61 25.84 -5.55
N ASP A 264 19.51 26.00 -6.29
CA ASP A 264 19.34 27.08 -7.27
C ASP A 264 19.46 28.48 -6.61
N LEU A 265 19.15 28.58 -5.31
CA LEU A 265 19.29 29.77 -4.48
C LEU A 265 20.65 29.88 -3.75
N GLY A 266 21.54 28.90 -3.94
CA GLY A 266 22.82 28.80 -3.25
C GLY A 266 22.74 28.32 -1.80
N ILE A 267 21.59 27.82 -1.36
CA ILE A 267 21.36 27.27 -0.02
C ILE A 267 21.61 25.77 -0.06
N ARG A 268 22.54 25.27 0.73
CA ARG A 268 22.91 23.86 0.74
C ARG A 268 22.29 23.12 1.92
N PRO A 269 21.39 22.14 1.67
CA PRO A 269 20.91 21.22 2.72
C PRO A 269 22.08 20.51 3.42
N GLY A 270 21.97 20.32 4.74
CA GLY A 270 22.99 19.71 5.58
C GLY A 270 24.17 20.64 5.96
N ARG A 271 24.25 21.84 5.36
CA ARG A 271 25.26 22.84 5.73
C ARG A 271 24.61 24.14 6.21
N ASP A 272 23.72 24.71 5.39
CA ASP A 272 23.11 26.02 5.66
C ASP A 272 21.75 25.87 6.33
N VAL A 273 21.03 24.78 6.02
CA VAL A 273 19.73 24.42 6.57
C VAL A 273 19.63 22.92 6.80
N SER A 274 18.82 22.52 7.79
CA SER A 274 18.44 21.10 7.97
C SER A 274 17.20 20.76 7.13
N LEU A 275 17.15 19.54 6.60
CA LEU A 275 16.01 19.02 5.86
C LEU A 275 15.75 17.56 6.21
N VAL A 276 14.50 17.25 6.56
CA VAL A 276 14.01 15.88 6.77
C VAL A 276 12.74 15.66 5.95
N ALA A 277 12.63 14.52 5.27
CA ALA A 277 11.48 14.19 4.43
C ALA A 277 10.69 12.98 4.96
N SER A 278 9.39 12.96 4.70
CA SER A 278 8.56 11.76 4.89
C SER A 278 8.46 11.00 3.58
N GLY A 279 9.32 10.00 3.41
CA GLY A 279 9.40 9.17 2.21
C GLY A 279 10.35 9.72 1.14
N TRP A 280 11.36 8.94 0.84
CA TRP A 280 12.33 9.20 -0.21
C TRP A 280 12.97 7.87 -0.63
N SER A 281 13.62 7.82 -1.77
CA SER A 281 14.30 6.61 -2.26
C SER A 281 15.53 7.00 -3.06
N ALA A 282 16.69 6.52 -2.61
CA ALA A 282 17.97 6.75 -3.27
C ALA A 282 17.98 6.23 -4.71
N GLU A 283 17.31 5.10 -4.98
CA GLU A 283 17.27 4.51 -6.33
C GLU A 283 16.51 5.37 -7.35
N ARG A 284 15.66 6.27 -6.86
CA ARG A 284 14.86 7.17 -7.71
C ARG A 284 15.25 8.63 -7.57
N ALA A 285 16.32 8.90 -6.82
CA ALA A 285 16.76 10.25 -6.53
C ALA A 285 17.22 11.00 -7.78
N HIS A 286 16.87 12.28 -7.81
CA HIS A 286 17.25 13.23 -8.86
C HIS A 286 18.05 14.42 -8.31
N CYS A 287 18.44 14.38 -7.03
CA CYS A 287 19.29 15.38 -6.40
C CYS A 287 20.65 14.79 -5.99
N LEU A 288 21.59 15.67 -5.62
CA LEU A 288 22.95 15.31 -5.23
C LEU A 288 23.07 14.99 -3.71
N PHE A 289 21.97 14.79 -3.03
CA PHE A 289 21.92 14.57 -1.60
C PHE A 289 21.38 13.20 -1.28
N ASP A 290 21.95 12.56 -0.28
CA ASP A 290 21.30 11.50 0.46
C ASP A 290 20.37 12.18 1.47
N VAL A 291 19.08 12.17 1.18
CA VAL A 291 18.11 12.90 1.98
C VAL A 291 17.83 12.17 3.28
N ASP A 292 17.94 12.90 4.39
CA ASP A 292 17.45 12.41 5.68
C ASP A 292 15.95 12.19 5.62
N HIS A 293 15.48 10.95 5.85
CA HIS A 293 14.08 10.64 5.60
C HIS A 293 13.54 9.49 6.46
N PHE A 294 12.23 9.41 6.54
CA PHE A 294 11.53 8.23 7.03
C PHE A 294 11.19 7.28 5.88
N ASN A 295 11.68 6.05 5.96
CA ASN A 295 11.33 5.00 5.02
C ASN A 295 9.95 4.45 5.37
N ASN A 296 9.00 4.57 4.45
CA ASN A 296 7.63 4.09 4.60
C ASN A 296 7.49 2.56 4.42
N ARG A 297 8.60 1.84 4.29
CA ARG A 297 8.67 0.37 4.21
C ARG A 297 7.65 -0.25 3.25
N PRO A 298 7.50 0.24 2.00
CA PRO A 298 6.41 -0.18 1.12
C PRO A 298 6.42 -1.68 0.83
N ASN A 299 7.59 -2.30 0.70
CA ASN A 299 7.72 -3.73 0.46
C ASN A 299 7.22 -4.56 1.64
N GLU A 300 7.58 -4.18 2.86
CA GLU A 300 7.13 -4.86 4.08
C GLU A 300 5.64 -4.65 4.30
N LEU A 301 5.18 -3.41 4.14
CA LEU A 301 3.76 -3.05 4.24
C LEU A 301 2.90 -3.90 3.31
N LEU A 302 3.28 -4.00 2.04
CA LEU A 302 2.54 -4.75 1.04
C LEU A 302 2.61 -6.26 1.28
N ARG A 303 3.77 -6.79 1.65
CA ARG A 303 3.94 -8.21 1.99
C ARG A 303 3.00 -8.61 3.13
N ARG A 304 2.99 -7.84 4.22
CA ARG A 304 2.11 -8.08 5.35
C ARG A 304 0.63 -7.96 4.98
N ALA A 305 0.27 -6.97 4.16
CA ALA A 305 -1.10 -6.84 3.66
C ALA A 305 -1.55 -8.07 2.87
N VAL A 306 -0.68 -8.62 2.01
CA VAL A 306 -0.95 -9.84 1.25
C VAL A 306 -1.11 -11.05 2.18
N GLU A 307 -0.17 -11.24 3.12
CA GLU A 307 -0.24 -12.32 4.12
C GLU A 307 -1.56 -12.27 4.91
N MET A 308 -1.96 -11.08 5.37
CA MET A 308 -3.22 -10.89 6.10
C MET A 308 -4.44 -11.26 5.24
N LEU A 309 -4.49 -10.82 3.98
CA LEU A 309 -5.63 -11.10 3.11
C LEU A 309 -5.70 -12.57 2.70
N VAL A 310 -4.58 -13.19 2.35
CA VAL A 310 -4.51 -14.61 1.98
C VAL A 310 -4.90 -15.49 3.17
N ALA A 311 -4.39 -15.20 4.37
CA ALA A 311 -4.77 -15.93 5.58
C ALA A 311 -6.29 -15.84 5.87
N HIS A 312 -6.90 -14.68 5.63
CA HIS A 312 -8.34 -14.50 5.79
C HIS A 312 -9.13 -15.33 4.77
N ILE A 313 -8.72 -15.33 3.49
CA ILE A 313 -9.36 -16.12 2.43
C ILE A 313 -9.24 -17.64 2.69
N ASP A 314 -8.12 -18.09 3.23
CA ASP A 314 -7.89 -19.51 3.52
C ASP A 314 -8.56 -19.93 4.83
N GLY A 315 -8.68 -19.04 5.83
CA GLY A 315 -9.42 -19.24 7.06
C GLY A 315 -10.93 -19.41 6.82
N ASP A 316 -11.54 -18.54 6.04
CA ASP A 316 -12.95 -18.68 5.64
C ASP A 316 -13.23 -19.96 4.86
N SER A 317 -12.22 -20.53 4.18
CA SER A 317 -12.36 -21.80 3.45
C SER A 317 -12.37 -23.04 4.35
N GLN A 318 -11.85 -22.91 5.58
CA GLN A 318 -11.88 -23.99 6.59
C GLN A 318 -13.18 -23.95 7.40
N ASP A 319 -13.75 -22.79 7.65
CA ASP A 319 -15.02 -22.65 8.36
C ASP A 319 -16.21 -23.19 7.54
N ASP A 320 -16.18 -23.11 6.21
CA ASP A 320 -17.16 -23.75 5.33
C ASP A 320 -17.05 -25.31 5.33
N ALA A 321 -15.99 -25.88 5.89
CA ALA A 321 -15.74 -27.32 5.94
C ALA A 321 -15.91 -27.93 7.34
N GLU A 322 -15.88 -27.12 8.39
CA GLU A 322 -16.00 -27.56 9.79
C GLU A 322 -16.97 -26.64 10.57
N GLU A 323 -18.25 -26.95 10.58
CA GLU A 323 -19.10 -26.61 11.74
C GLU A 323 -18.58 -27.42 12.93
N GLY A 324 -17.61 -26.91 13.63
CA GLY A 324 -17.15 -27.50 14.89
C GLY A 324 -15.67 -27.28 15.19
N ALA A 325 -15.44 -26.35 16.09
CA ALA A 325 -14.27 -26.23 16.97
C ALA A 325 -13.05 -25.43 16.48
N GLY A 326 -12.76 -24.38 17.22
CA GLY A 326 -11.41 -23.95 17.58
C GLY A 326 -10.86 -22.72 16.89
N THR A 327 -10.91 -21.64 17.62
CA THR A 327 -10.15 -20.40 17.39
C THR A 327 -8.65 -20.67 17.28
N GLY A 328 -8.17 -20.89 16.06
CA GLY A 328 -6.76 -20.95 15.75
C GLY A 328 -6.26 -19.57 15.31
N THR A 329 -5.74 -18.77 16.22
CA THR A 329 -4.89 -17.63 15.88
C THR A 329 -3.57 -18.20 15.34
N ALA A 330 -3.35 -18.13 14.02
CA ALA A 330 -2.04 -18.37 13.46
C ALA A 330 -1.09 -17.29 14.02
N GLU A 331 -0.17 -17.69 14.88
CA GLU A 331 0.96 -16.87 15.33
C GLU A 331 1.88 -16.69 14.13
N LEU A 332 1.80 -15.49 13.52
CA LEU A 332 2.81 -15.03 12.56
C LEU A 332 4.11 -14.82 13.35
N THR A 333 5.14 -15.56 12.97
CA THR A 333 6.47 -15.50 13.59
C THR A 333 7.03 -14.08 13.50
N ASP A 334 7.29 -13.49 14.68
CA ASP A 334 7.93 -12.21 14.86
C ASP A 334 9.38 -12.25 14.34
N SER A 335 9.63 -11.68 13.17
CA SER A 335 10.95 -11.33 12.70
C SER A 335 11.14 -9.82 12.85
N GLU A 336 11.82 -9.42 13.90
CA GLU A 336 12.56 -8.18 14.18
C GLU A 336 11.92 -6.79 13.92
N ALA A 337 10.72 -6.66 13.40
CA ALA A 337 10.04 -5.37 13.26
C ALA A 337 9.14 -5.13 14.48
N LYS A 338 9.35 -4.03 15.21
CA LYS A 338 8.39 -3.60 16.23
C LYS A 338 7.04 -3.33 15.57
N ILE A 339 6.08 -4.21 15.83
CA ILE A 339 4.71 -4.12 15.33
C ILE A 339 3.81 -3.70 16.49
N ARG A 340 3.13 -2.55 16.33
CA ARG A 340 2.15 -2.07 17.32
C ARG A 340 0.75 -2.50 16.90
N ARG A 341 -0.01 -3.12 17.83
CA ARG A 341 -1.39 -3.54 17.60
C ARG A 341 -2.31 -2.83 18.61
N PRO A 342 -2.64 -1.54 18.38
CA PRO A 342 -3.37 -0.73 19.35
C PRO A 342 -4.83 -1.16 19.54
N ALA A 343 -5.45 -1.78 18.53
CA ALA A 343 -6.80 -2.33 18.59
C ALA A 343 -6.88 -3.60 17.73
N ARG A 344 -7.92 -4.42 17.98
CA ARG A 344 -8.12 -5.65 17.22
C ARG A 344 -8.28 -5.35 15.72
N GLY A 345 -7.44 -5.97 14.90
CA GLY A 345 -7.43 -5.83 13.44
C GLY A 345 -6.60 -4.65 12.90
N LEU A 346 -6.10 -3.77 13.76
CA LEU A 346 -5.18 -2.69 13.37
C LEU A 346 -3.72 -3.13 13.59
N THR A 347 -2.89 -2.94 12.58
CA THR A 347 -1.45 -3.24 12.62
C THR A 347 -0.67 -2.01 12.17
N PHE A 348 0.34 -1.62 12.93
CA PHE A 348 1.24 -0.53 12.56
C PHE A 348 2.67 -1.04 12.47
N LEU A 349 3.37 -0.61 11.42
CA LEU A 349 4.82 -0.73 11.29
C LEU A 349 5.46 0.52 11.84
N ASP A 350 6.47 0.35 12.70
CA ASP A 350 7.27 1.50 13.16
C ASP A 350 7.97 2.15 11.96
N PRO A 351 7.99 3.49 11.88
CA PRO A 351 8.74 4.20 10.86
C PRO A 351 10.25 3.96 11.06
N ILE A 352 10.99 3.86 9.98
CA ILE A 352 12.45 3.75 10.03
C ILE A 352 13.04 5.06 9.54
N TYR A 353 13.74 5.76 10.43
CA TYR A 353 14.56 6.89 10.03
C TYR A 353 15.84 6.38 9.32
N VAL A 354 16.08 6.92 8.15
CA VAL A 354 17.28 6.65 7.35
C VAL A 354 18.10 7.94 7.32
N PRO A 355 19.27 7.95 7.98
CA PRO A 355 20.13 9.11 8.00
C PRO A 355 20.72 9.36 6.60
N GLY A 356 20.78 10.63 6.24
CA GLY A 356 21.37 11.11 5.02
C GLY A 356 22.48 12.15 5.31
N ASN A 357 22.50 13.20 4.49
CA ASN A 357 23.45 14.30 4.65
C ASN A 357 22.77 15.68 4.55
N THR A 358 21.46 15.71 4.80
CA THR A 358 20.67 16.95 4.71
C THR A 358 20.29 17.57 6.06
N VAL A 359 20.65 16.94 7.19
CA VAL A 359 20.53 17.50 8.53
C VAL A 359 21.86 18.11 8.97
N VAL A 360 21.87 19.35 9.42
CA VAL A 360 23.07 20.06 9.87
C VAL A 360 23.61 19.42 11.15
N GLY A 361 24.90 19.13 11.19
CA GLY A 361 25.53 18.51 12.35
C GLY A 361 25.21 17.02 12.53
N ALA A 362 24.53 16.38 11.59
CA ALA A 362 24.45 14.92 11.48
C ALA A 362 25.84 14.39 11.05
N ASP A 363 26.88 14.77 11.75
CA ASP A 363 28.23 14.28 11.51
C ASP A 363 28.39 12.88 12.08
N ARG A 364 28.45 11.85 11.11
CA ARG A 364 29.81 11.42 10.84
C ARG A 364 30.38 10.66 12.01
N ALA A 365 29.66 9.65 12.47
CA ALA A 365 30.31 8.55 13.17
C ALA A 365 30.52 7.41 12.17
#